data_95ba1987c95346ea3616a0f783f2bbff
#
_entry.id   95ba1987c95346ea3616a0f783f2bbff
#
_cell.length_a   1.000
_cell.length_b   1.000
_cell.length_c   1.000
_cell.angle_alpha   90.00
_cell.angle_beta   90.00
_cell.angle_gamma   90.00
#
_symmetry.space_group_name_H-M   'P 1'
#
loop_
_entity.id
_entity.type
_entity.pdbx_description
1 polymer ?
#
loop_
_entity_poly.entity_id
_entity_poly.type
_entity_poly.pdbx_seq_one_letter_code
_entity_poly.pdbx_strand_id
1 'polypeptide(L)'
;MQLSGAEIMCRILAEEGVTTVFGYPGGAILPFYDALRQSTIQHILTAHEQGATHAADGFARASGKVGVCIATSGPGATNLVTGLATAFLDSVPVVAITGQVNRALIGHDAFQEVDITGITMPITKHNFLVKKPENLAQTLRLAFQLAR
;
A
#
# COMPACT_ATOMS: atom_id res chain seq x y z
N MET A 1 11.34 20.85 -10.48
CA MET A 1 10.04 20.79 -9.78
C MET A 1 10.24 19.89 -8.57
N GLN A 2 9.92 20.36 -7.39
CA GLN A 2 10.06 19.58 -6.15
C GLN A 2 8.71 18.90 -5.89
N LEU A 3 8.71 17.58 -5.77
CA LEU A 3 7.51 16.77 -5.50
C LEU A 3 7.54 16.27 -4.06
N SER A 4 6.39 16.19 -3.44
CA SER A 4 6.22 15.49 -2.16
C SER A 4 6.30 13.97 -2.36
N GLY A 5 6.55 13.22 -1.28
CA GLY A 5 6.52 11.76 -1.33
C GLY A 5 5.17 11.21 -1.81
N ALA A 6 4.07 11.85 -1.44
CA ALA A 6 2.73 11.48 -1.87
C ALA A 6 2.53 11.65 -3.39
N GLU A 7 2.99 12.77 -3.96
CA GLU A 7 2.94 13.00 -5.41
C GLU A 7 3.85 12.03 -6.17
N ILE A 8 5.03 11.71 -5.62
CA ILE A 8 5.92 10.69 -6.19
C ILE A 8 5.21 9.33 -6.24
N MET A 9 4.53 8.92 -5.16
CA MET A 9 3.78 7.67 -5.14
C MET A 9 2.69 7.64 -6.22
N CYS A 10 1.85 8.66 -6.32
CA CYS A 10 0.81 8.73 -7.34
C CYS A 10 1.39 8.65 -8.76
N ARG A 11 2.49 9.34 -9.00
CA ARG A 11 3.19 9.30 -10.30
C ARG A 11 3.71 7.91 -10.63
N ILE A 12 4.38 7.25 -9.69
CA ILE A 12 4.91 5.89 -9.92
C ILE A 12 3.77 4.90 -10.13
N LEU A 13 2.69 4.98 -9.35
CA LEU A 13 1.51 4.14 -9.56
C LEU A 13 0.95 4.29 -11.00
N ALA A 14 0.84 5.53 -11.48
CA ALA A 14 0.38 5.78 -12.86
C ALA A 14 1.37 5.22 -13.90
N GLU A 15 2.68 5.38 -13.71
CA GLU A 15 3.73 4.82 -14.57
C GLU A 15 3.71 3.28 -14.58
N GLU A 16 3.36 2.62 -13.47
CA GLU A 16 3.17 1.17 -13.36
C GLU A 16 1.84 0.67 -13.95
N GLY A 17 1.03 1.59 -14.51
CA GLY A 17 -0.24 1.28 -15.16
C GLY A 17 -1.41 1.06 -14.20
N VAL A 18 -1.29 1.54 -12.95
CA VAL A 18 -2.37 1.47 -11.96
C VAL A 18 -3.46 2.47 -12.34
N THR A 19 -4.66 1.96 -12.57
CA THR A 19 -5.84 2.78 -12.85
C THR A 19 -6.80 2.86 -11.67
N THR A 20 -6.73 1.89 -10.77
CA THR A 20 -7.66 1.74 -9.65
C THR A 20 -6.93 1.28 -8.42
N VAL A 21 -7.25 1.87 -7.28
CA VAL A 21 -6.76 1.46 -5.96
C VAL A 21 -7.93 1.28 -5.00
N PHE A 22 -7.80 0.37 -4.06
CA PHE A 22 -8.81 0.05 -3.06
C PHE A 22 -8.29 0.42 -1.68
N GLY A 23 -9.08 1.07 -0.83
CA GLY A 23 -8.56 1.42 0.48
C GLY A 23 -9.52 2.11 1.41
N TYR A 24 -9.05 2.30 2.63
CA TYR A 24 -9.71 3.07 3.66
C TYR A 24 -8.73 4.12 4.21
N PRO A 25 -9.09 5.42 4.20
CA PRO A 25 -8.22 6.49 4.68
C PRO A 25 -8.05 6.48 6.19
N GLY A 26 -6.90 6.94 6.66
CA GLY A 26 -6.60 7.15 8.08
C GLY A 26 -5.44 8.10 8.25
N GLY A 27 -5.19 8.58 9.46
CA GLY A 27 -4.32 9.71 9.76
C GLY A 27 -2.94 9.66 9.09
N ALA A 28 -2.22 8.55 9.18
CA ALA A 28 -0.86 8.42 8.67
C ALA A 28 -0.76 8.37 7.13
N ILE A 29 -1.86 8.19 6.41
CA ILE A 29 -1.87 8.09 4.94
C ILE A 29 -2.64 9.24 4.25
N LEU A 30 -3.22 10.18 5.00
CA LEU A 30 -3.98 11.31 4.46
C LEU A 30 -3.22 12.12 3.39
N PRO A 31 -1.92 12.44 3.54
CA PRO A 31 -1.21 13.17 2.50
C PRO A 31 -1.20 12.44 1.15
N PHE A 32 -1.17 11.11 1.17
CA PHE A 32 -1.27 10.33 -0.07
C PHE A 32 -2.68 10.42 -0.67
N TYR A 33 -3.74 10.33 0.14
CA TYR A 33 -5.11 10.47 -0.34
C TYR A 33 -5.39 11.86 -0.93
N ASP A 34 -4.77 12.91 -0.38
CA ASP A 34 -4.89 14.25 -0.93
C ASP A 34 -4.23 14.37 -2.32
N ALA A 35 -3.03 13.82 -2.49
CA ALA A 35 -2.39 13.72 -3.80
C ALA A 35 -3.17 12.82 -4.78
N LEU A 36 -3.69 11.69 -4.30
CA LEU A 36 -4.47 10.74 -5.10
C LEU A 36 -5.72 11.39 -5.70
N ARG A 37 -6.41 12.25 -4.94
CA ARG A 37 -7.57 13.01 -5.41
C ARG A 37 -7.27 13.90 -6.61
N GLN A 38 -6.03 14.33 -6.77
CA GLN A 38 -5.57 15.16 -7.88
C GLN A 38 -4.99 14.34 -9.04
N SER A 39 -4.91 13.03 -8.90
CA SER A 39 -4.41 12.11 -9.91
C SER A 39 -5.54 11.56 -10.80
N THR A 40 -5.17 10.82 -11.82
CA THR A 40 -6.12 10.09 -12.70
C THR A 40 -6.49 8.71 -12.17
N ILE A 41 -5.94 8.30 -11.03
CA ILE A 41 -6.16 6.98 -10.45
C ILE A 41 -7.49 6.99 -9.70
N GLN A 42 -8.38 6.06 -10.03
CA GLN A 42 -9.65 5.89 -9.35
C GLN A 42 -9.42 5.26 -7.97
N HIS A 43 -9.96 5.88 -6.94
CA HIS A 43 -10.02 5.31 -5.61
C HIS A 43 -11.40 4.69 -5.33
N ILE A 44 -11.41 3.42 -4.94
CA ILE A 44 -12.60 2.72 -4.45
C ILE A 44 -12.52 2.65 -2.92
N LEU A 45 -13.39 3.41 -2.27
CA LEU A 45 -13.51 3.39 -0.81
C LEU A 45 -14.15 2.08 -0.36
N THR A 46 -13.51 1.40 0.55
CA THR A 46 -14.08 0.20 1.20
C THR A 46 -14.49 0.52 2.63
N ALA A 47 -15.44 -0.24 3.18
CA ALA A 47 -15.86 -0.04 4.57
C ALA A 47 -14.85 -0.60 5.59
N HIS A 48 -13.90 -1.43 5.14
CA HIS A 48 -12.87 -2.07 5.96
C HIS A 48 -11.65 -2.41 5.10
N GLU A 49 -10.45 -2.34 5.66
CA GLU A 49 -9.21 -2.57 4.92
C GLU A 49 -9.07 -4.02 4.43
N GLN A 50 -9.60 -5.00 5.15
CA GLN A 50 -9.69 -6.38 4.67
C GLN A 50 -10.45 -6.46 3.34
N GLY A 51 -11.56 -5.72 3.23
CA GLY A 51 -12.32 -5.61 1.98
C GLY A 51 -11.49 -4.98 0.85
N ALA A 52 -10.63 -4.01 1.18
CA ALA A 52 -9.73 -3.41 0.20
C ALA A 52 -8.73 -4.42 -0.37
N THR A 53 -8.16 -5.27 0.49
CA THR A 53 -7.22 -6.30 0.03
C THR A 53 -7.91 -7.35 -0.82
N HIS A 54 -9.09 -7.83 -0.41
CA HIS A 54 -9.87 -8.78 -1.22
C HIS A 54 -10.34 -8.18 -2.55
N ALA A 55 -10.68 -6.89 -2.58
CA ALA A 55 -11.01 -6.21 -3.82
C ALA A 55 -9.79 -6.11 -4.76
N ALA A 56 -8.61 -5.79 -4.22
CA ALA A 56 -7.36 -5.79 -4.97
C ALA A 56 -7.00 -7.19 -5.51
N ASP A 57 -7.16 -8.23 -4.70
CA ASP A 57 -6.99 -9.63 -5.11
C ASP A 57 -7.95 -10.00 -6.25
N GLY A 58 -9.25 -9.74 -6.09
CA GLY A 58 -10.25 -9.99 -7.12
C GLY A 58 -9.99 -9.21 -8.41
N PHE A 59 -9.58 -7.94 -8.29
CA PHE A 59 -9.18 -7.13 -9.44
C PHE A 59 -7.99 -7.73 -10.19
N ALA A 60 -6.97 -8.19 -9.47
CA ALA A 60 -5.79 -8.80 -10.08
C ALA A 60 -6.16 -10.09 -10.84
N ARG A 61 -6.98 -10.96 -10.24
CA ARG A 61 -7.49 -12.19 -10.89
C ARG A 61 -8.28 -11.90 -12.16
N ALA A 62 -9.17 -10.91 -12.11
CA ALA A 62 -10.05 -10.60 -13.22
C ALA A 62 -9.36 -9.85 -14.36
N SER A 63 -8.39 -8.98 -14.05
CA SER A 63 -7.76 -8.10 -15.03
C SER A 63 -6.40 -8.58 -15.53
N GLY A 64 -5.74 -9.51 -14.84
CA GLY A 64 -4.35 -9.88 -15.08
C GLY A 64 -3.32 -8.80 -14.71
N LYS A 65 -3.75 -7.74 -14.00
CA LYS A 65 -2.88 -6.64 -13.55
C LYS A 65 -2.57 -6.78 -12.06
N VAL A 66 -1.59 -6.04 -11.58
CA VAL A 66 -1.31 -5.97 -10.15
C VAL A 66 -2.43 -5.22 -9.44
N GLY A 67 -3.03 -5.85 -8.42
CA GLY A 67 -4.00 -5.20 -7.54
C GLY A 67 -3.29 -4.31 -6.52
N VAL A 68 -3.88 -3.17 -6.19
CA VAL A 68 -3.29 -2.22 -5.23
C VAL A 68 -4.28 -1.91 -4.12
N CYS A 69 -3.89 -2.17 -2.87
CA CYS A 69 -4.66 -1.76 -1.70
C CYS A 69 -3.87 -0.78 -0.82
N ILE A 70 -4.60 0.07 -0.11
CA ILE A 70 -4.04 1.17 0.67
C ILE A 70 -4.69 1.21 2.04
N ALA A 71 -3.86 1.30 3.09
CA ALA A 71 -4.33 1.42 4.46
C ALA A 71 -3.48 2.40 5.26
N THR A 72 -4.01 2.89 6.37
CA THR A 72 -3.23 3.66 7.35
C THR A 72 -2.28 2.75 8.13
N SER A 73 -1.51 3.32 9.05
CA SER A 73 -0.61 2.58 9.95
C SER A 73 -1.39 1.76 10.98
N GLY A 74 -0.67 0.93 11.74
CA GLY A 74 -1.19 0.22 12.89
C GLY A 74 -2.39 -0.67 12.55
N PRO A 75 -3.57 -0.41 13.15
CA PRO A 75 -4.76 -1.25 12.96
C PRO A 75 -5.23 -1.30 11.50
N GLY A 76 -5.07 -0.23 10.72
CA GLY A 76 -5.39 -0.25 9.29
C GLY A 76 -4.49 -1.21 8.52
N ALA A 77 -3.20 -1.19 8.79
CA ALA A 77 -2.24 -2.09 8.16
C ALA A 77 -2.48 -3.56 8.57
N THR A 78 -2.75 -3.84 9.85
CA THR A 78 -3.02 -5.22 10.31
C THR A 78 -4.32 -5.80 9.73
N ASN A 79 -5.30 -4.96 9.43
CA ASN A 79 -6.54 -5.40 8.78
C ASN A 79 -6.34 -5.91 7.34
N LEU A 80 -5.18 -5.67 6.72
CA LEU A 80 -4.85 -6.23 5.39
C LEU A 80 -4.39 -7.70 5.44
N VAL A 81 -4.00 -8.20 6.61
CA VAL A 81 -3.30 -9.49 6.78
C VAL A 81 -4.05 -10.65 6.15
N THR A 82 -5.35 -10.80 6.40
CA THR A 82 -6.16 -11.89 5.85
C THR A 82 -6.12 -11.91 4.32
N GLY A 83 -6.34 -10.76 3.70
CA GLY A 83 -6.35 -10.68 2.24
C GLY A 83 -4.95 -10.86 1.63
N LEU A 84 -3.89 -10.35 2.29
CA LEU A 84 -2.51 -10.59 1.87
C LEU A 84 -2.14 -12.07 1.92
N ALA A 85 -2.51 -12.76 3.02
CA ALA A 85 -2.28 -14.21 3.14
C ALA A 85 -3.01 -14.99 2.04
N THR A 86 -4.24 -14.62 1.72
CA THR A 86 -5.03 -15.23 0.63
C THR A 86 -4.33 -15.03 -0.72
N ALA A 87 -3.97 -13.80 -1.05
CA ALA A 87 -3.29 -13.48 -2.30
C ALA A 87 -1.93 -14.19 -2.43
N PHE A 88 -1.17 -14.26 -1.33
CA PHE A 88 0.13 -14.95 -1.29
C PHE A 88 0.00 -16.44 -1.56
N LEU A 89 -0.93 -17.12 -0.88
CA LEU A 89 -1.15 -18.57 -1.06
C LEU A 89 -1.56 -18.93 -2.49
N ASP A 90 -2.34 -18.06 -3.14
CA ASP A 90 -2.83 -18.28 -4.50
C ASP A 90 -1.92 -17.65 -5.57
N SER A 91 -0.77 -17.07 -5.18
CA SER A 91 0.17 -16.38 -6.08
C SER A 91 -0.47 -15.26 -6.90
N VAL A 92 -1.40 -14.50 -6.29
CA VAL A 92 -2.05 -13.35 -6.92
C VAL A 92 -1.20 -12.09 -6.73
N PRO A 93 -0.89 -11.33 -7.79
CA PRO A 93 -0.06 -10.16 -7.70
C PRO A 93 -0.79 -8.98 -7.02
N VAL A 94 -0.42 -8.68 -5.78
CA VAL A 94 -0.96 -7.56 -5.00
C VAL A 94 0.18 -6.73 -4.42
N VAL A 95 0.06 -5.42 -4.50
CA VAL A 95 0.90 -4.45 -3.80
C VAL A 95 0.07 -3.75 -2.74
N ALA A 96 0.46 -3.90 -1.48
CA ALA A 96 -0.15 -3.21 -0.36
C ALA A 96 0.71 -2.00 0.05
N ILE A 97 0.08 -0.84 0.15
CA ILE A 97 0.72 0.41 0.57
C ILE A 97 0.14 0.81 1.92
N THR A 98 0.98 0.85 2.95
CA THR A 98 0.53 1.24 4.29
C THR A 98 1.19 2.56 4.72
N GLY A 99 0.43 3.39 5.41
CA GLY A 99 0.99 4.48 6.16
C GLY A 99 1.92 3.97 7.27
N GLN A 100 2.75 4.85 7.78
CA GLN A 100 3.58 4.60 8.97
C GLN A 100 3.59 5.86 9.83
N VAL A 101 3.83 5.69 11.12
CA VAL A 101 4.05 6.80 12.04
C VAL A 101 5.27 7.63 11.61
N ASN A 102 5.39 8.85 12.12
CA ASN A 102 6.55 9.69 11.83
C ASN A 102 7.85 8.90 12.11
N ARG A 103 8.84 9.06 11.22
CA ARG A 103 10.11 8.33 11.28
C ARG A 103 10.81 8.40 12.65
N ALA A 104 10.69 9.53 13.34
CA ALA A 104 11.29 9.70 14.67
C ALA A 104 10.59 8.88 15.78
N LEU A 105 9.38 8.39 15.49
CA LEU A 105 8.56 7.62 16.44
C LEU A 105 8.61 6.11 16.19
N ILE A 106 9.19 5.68 15.08
CA ILE A 106 9.27 4.24 14.73
C ILE A 106 10.07 3.49 15.80
N GLY A 107 9.46 2.46 16.39
CA GLY A 107 10.04 1.64 17.45
C GLY A 107 9.85 2.21 18.85
N HIS A 108 8.94 3.17 19.03
CA HIS A 108 8.64 3.81 20.30
C HIS A 108 7.19 3.58 20.80
N ASP A 109 6.52 2.57 20.25
CA ASP A 109 5.11 2.25 20.59
C ASP A 109 4.17 3.45 20.45
N ALA A 110 4.37 4.22 19.38
CA ALA A 110 3.56 5.40 19.10
C ALA A 110 2.10 5.05 18.78
N PHE A 111 1.22 6.02 18.88
CA PHE A 111 -0.20 5.83 18.53
C PHE A 111 -0.37 5.26 17.12
N GLN A 112 -1.08 4.14 17.01
CA GLN A 112 -1.28 3.40 15.77
C GLN A 112 0.03 2.94 15.09
N GLU A 113 1.07 2.68 15.86
CA GLU A 113 2.27 1.98 15.37
C GLU A 113 2.10 0.47 15.52
N VAL A 114 2.64 -0.27 14.55
CA VAL A 114 2.80 -1.72 14.60
C VAL A 114 3.97 -2.13 13.69
N ASP A 115 4.67 -3.19 14.03
CA ASP A 115 5.65 -3.80 13.13
C ASP A 115 4.94 -4.62 12.03
N ILE A 116 4.36 -3.90 11.07
CA ILE A 116 3.65 -4.54 9.96
C ILE A 116 4.60 -5.33 9.06
N THR A 117 5.89 -4.95 8.99
CA THR A 117 6.87 -5.71 8.22
C THR A 117 7.12 -7.08 8.83
N GLY A 118 7.27 -7.16 10.15
CA GLY A 118 7.38 -8.42 10.87
C GLY A 118 6.12 -9.28 10.74
N ILE A 119 4.94 -8.67 10.92
CA ILE A 119 3.65 -9.38 10.81
C ILE A 119 3.42 -9.97 9.42
N THR A 120 3.77 -9.24 8.36
CA THR A 120 3.50 -9.66 6.97
C THR A 120 4.64 -10.46 6.34
N MET A 121 5.78 -10.59 7.00
CA MET A 121 6.93 -11.33 6.47
C MET A 121 6.58 -12.74 5.98
N PRO A 122 5.84 -13.57 6.72
CA PRO A 122 5.54 -14.95 6.29
C PRO A 122 4.45 -15.05 5.20
N ILE A 123 3.77 -13.98 4.89
CA ILE A 123 2.63 -13.94 3.97
C ILE A 123 2.83 -12.99 2.79
N THR A 124 4.08 -12.62 2.50
CA THR A 124 4.45 -11.77 1.36
C THR A 124 5.74 -12.27 0.72
N LYS A 125 5.90 -12.07 -0.59
CA LYS A 125 7.18 -12.31 -1.26
C LYS A 125 8.30 -11.42 -0.69
N HIS A 126 7.95 -10.18 -0.41
CA HIS A 126 8.84 -9.18 0.17
C HIS A 126 8.03 -8.02 0.75
N ASN A 127 8.62 -7.33 1.74
CA ASN A 127 8.08 -6.09 2.26
C ASN A 127 9.20 -5.05 2.46
N PHE A 128 8.83 -3.79 2.50
CA PHE A 128 9.76 -2.68 2.60
C PHE A 128 9.32 -1.68 3.65
N LEU A 129 10.25 -1.22 4.47
CA LEU A 129 10.06 -0.04 5.33
C LEU A 129 10.86 1.12 4.76
N VAL A 130 10.18 2.03 4.05
CA VAL A 130 10.81 3.17 3.39
C VAL A 130 11.04 4.31 4.39
N LYS A 131 12.28 4.49 4.84
CA LYS A 131 12.66 5.52 5.82
C LYS A 131 13.15 6.82 5.18
N LYS A 132 13.46 6.82 3.88
CA LYS A 132 14.01 7.99 3.16
C LYS A 132 13.17 8.25 1.90
N PRO A 133 12.65 9.48 1.71
CA PRO A 133 11.85 9.80 0.52
C PRO A 133 12.57 9.52 -0.81
N GLU A 134 13.90 9.66 -0.84
CA GLU A 134 14.73 9.43 -2.04
C GLU A 134 14.61 7.99 -2.55
N ASN A 135 14.35 7.02 -1.66
CA ASN A 135 14.23 5.61 -2.01
C ASN A 135 12.80 5.23 -2.44
N LEU A 136 11.82 6.11 -2.25
CA LEU A 136 10.40 5.77 -2.39
C LEU A 136 10.06 5.31 -3.82
N ALA A 137 10.50 6.06 -4.83
CA ALA A 137 10.23 5.74 -6.22
C ALA A 137 10.81 4.39 -6.64
N GLN A 138 12.08 4.16 -6.30
CA GLN A 138 12.76 2.90 -6.61
C GLN A 138 12.12 1.71 -5.89
N THR A 139 11.82 1.88 -4.60
CA THR A 139 11.20 0.83 -3.79
C THR A 139 9.82 0.46 -4.33
N LEU A 140 9.00 1.44 -4.69
CA LEU A 140 7.67 1.18 -5.22
C LEU A 140 7.73 0.44 -6.57
N ARG A 141 8.61 0.83 -7.49
CA ARG A 141 8.83 0.07 -8.75
C ARG A 141 9.28 -1.38 -8.48
N LEU A 142 10.21 -1.56 -7.53
CA LEU A 142 10.67 -2.90 -7.16
C LEU A 142 9.53 -3.74 -6.57
N ALA A 143 8.63 -3.15 -5.77
CA ALA A 143 7.46 -3.84 -5.26
C ALA A 143 6.56 -4.37 -6.39
N PHE A 144 6.30 -3.57 -7.43
CA PHE A 144 5.54 -4.02 -8.60
C PHE A 144 6.28 -5.10 -9.40
N GLN A 145 7.58 -4.96 -9.56
CA GLN A 145 8.41 -5.97 -10.24
C GLN A 145 8.38 -7.32 -9.52
N LEU A 146 8.43 -7.31 -8.19
CA LEU A 146 8.38 -8.54 -7.38
C LEU A 146 6.97 -9.15 -7.33
N ALA A 147 5.92 -8.32 -7.36
CA ALA A 147 4.55 -8.80 -7.36
C ALA A 147 4.16 -9.53 -8.64
N ARG A 148 4.68 -9.12 -9.79
CA ARG A 148 4.51 -9.79 -11.09
C ARG A 148 5.30 -11.10 -11.12
#